data_57adb6f969934004168d5a7b2e4d93ae
#
_entry.id   57adb6f969934004168d5a7b2e4d93ae
#
_cell.length_a   1.000
_cell.length_b   1.000
_cell.length_c   1.000
_cell.angle_alpha   90.00
_cell.angle_beta   90.00
_cell.angle_gamma   90.00
#
_symmetry.space_group_name_H-M   'P 1'
#
loop_
_entity.id
_entity.type
_entity.pdbx_description
1 polymer ?
#
loop_
_entity_poly.entity_id
_entity_poly.type
_entity_poly.pdbx_seq_one_letter_code
_entity_poly.pdbx_strand_id
1 'polypeptide(L)'
;MKKLVASVLCACMVSSLLVGCGSGTSDAGTTDAGTTDAGTTDAGSTDSGSTDSGSTASGDNVINVWAFTDEVPGMIEKYIEAHPDFGYEINTTIIATTDGAYQPALDQALASGGADAPDIYCAEAAFVLKYTQGDASQYAAAYEDLGIDVDTAVADAEIAQYTVDIGTNPDGKLVGLGYQATGGAFIYRRSIAEDVWGTDDPAVIQDKIGPGWDKFFDAAAELKAKGYGIVSGDGDIWHAVENSSDNGWIVDGKLNIDPKREEFLDLSKKLKDNGYHNDTQDWQDAWFADMKGEGDQEIFGFFGPAWLINYTLAPNCGGEAVGEGTYGDWAVCTPPIGFFWGGTWVLANKNTTKAEAVGDIIEWITLDTSEDGLQYKWANGTLNGEGGTKDSVASGVVMSNSNGELDFLGGQNMFDAFVPANAYAKGTNLTQYDETINTYWRDQVRQYTAGEKTRDQAIADFKQQVADNLDVIVE
;
A
#
# COMPACT_ATOMS: atom_id res chain seq x y z
N MET A 1 -8.85 -31.38 11.71
CA MET A 1 -7.82 -30.51 12.27
C MET A 1 -7.25 -29.72 11.09
N LYS A 2 -7.99 -28.76 10.58
CA LYS A 2 -7.59 -27.80 9.53
C LYS A 2 -8.48 -26.57 9.72
N LYS A 3 -8.15 -25.69 10.64
CA LYS A 3 -8.74 -24.36 10.84
C LYS A 3 -7.85 -23.66 11.87
N LEU A 4 -6.84 -22.94 11.39
CA LEU A 4 -6.12 -21.89 12.16
C LEU A 4 -4.86 -21.45 11.38
N VAL A 5 -5.03 -20.71 10.32
CA VAL A 5 -3.93 -19.90 9.70
C VAL A 5 -4.49 -18.77 8.83
N ALA A 6 -5.56 -18.14 9.18
CA ALA A 6 -6.10 -17.02 8.39
C ALA A 6 -6.52 -15.81 9.26
N SER A 7 -5.74 -15.43 10.24
CA SER A 7 -6.18 -14.33 11.11
C SER A 7 -5.06 -13.46 11.69
N VAL A 8 -3.99 -13.18 10.95
CA VAL A 8 -2.90 -12.32 11.47
C VAL A 8 -2.38 -11.27 10.47
N LEU A 9 -3.02 -11.01 9.35
CA LEU A 9 -2.47 -10.06 8.36
C LEU A 9 -3.29 -8.78 8.13
N CYS A 10 -4.11 -8.35 9.07
CA CYS A 10 -4.96 -7.16 8.89
C CYS A 10 -4.80 -6.09 9.98
N ALA A 11 -3.59 -5.87 10.52
CA ALA A 11 -3.39 -4.94 11.64
C ALA A 11 -2.30 -3.86 11.42
N CYS A 12 -1.95 -3.53 10.20
CA CYS A 12 -0.82 -2.61 9.98
C CYS A 12 -1.16 -1.27 9.33
N MET A 13 -2.36 -0.74 9.45
CA MET A 13 -2.59 0.64 8.97
C MET A 13 -3.74 1.36 9.67
N VAL A 14 -3.77 1.48 10.97
CA VAL A 14 -4.58 2.54 11.62
C VAL A 14 -3.98 2.90 12.97
N SER A 15 -3.28 3.97 13.06
CA SER A 15 -3.29 4.85 14.23
C SER A 15 -2.69 6.20 13.88
N SER A 16 -3.49 7.11 13.46
CA SER A 16 -3.20 8.54 13.55
C SER A 16 -4.23 9.22 14.42
N LEU A 17 -3.79 9.50 15.68
CA LEU A 17 -3.99 10.72 16.44
C LEU A 17 -5.40 11.12 16.90
N LEU A 18 -5.59 10.92 18.20
CA LEU A 18 -6.33 11.85 19.04
C LEU A 18 -5.37 12.47 20.05
N VAL A 19 -4.82 13.63 19.75
CA VAL A 19 -4.30 14.57 20.75
C VAL A 19 -5.22 15.78 20.77
N GLY A 20 -6.18 15.75 21.67
CA GLY A 20 -6.98 16.90 22.03
C GLY A 20 -6.38 17.63 23.23
N CYS A 21 -5.78 18.79 23.03
CA CYS A 21 -5.49 19.74 24.09
C CYS A 21 -6.76 20.52 24.44
N GLY A 22 -7.29 20.29 25.64
CA GLY A 22 -8.31 21.11 26.25
C GLY A 22 -7.81 21.65 27.59
N SER A 23 -7.43 22.91 27.63
CA SER A 23 -7.18 23.68 28.86
C SER A 23 -8.49 24.27 29.42
N GLY A 24 -8.71 24.14 30.74
CA GLY A 24 -9.84 24.87 31.39
C GLY A 24 -10.05 24.44 32.82
N THR A 25 -9.45 25.14 33.71
CA THR A 25 -9.55 25.47 35.15
C THR A 25 -10.79 25.06 35.94
N SER A 26 -10.49 24.49 37.17
CA SER A 26 -11.07 24.70 38.52
C SER A 26 -12.58 24.49 38.75
N ASP A 27 -13.04 23.73 39.73
CA ASP A 27 -12.94 23.95 41.15
C ASP A 27 -13.53 22.79 41.97
N ALA A 28 -13.23 22.76 43.24
CA ALA A 28 -13.39 21.82 44.31
C ALA A 28 -14.78 21.26 44.65
N GLY A 29 -14.78 20.04 45.21
CA GLY A 29 -15.91 19.48 45.94
C GLY A 29 -15.67 18.08 46.52
N THR A 30 -15.21 18.01 47.76
CA THR A 30 -15.03 16.87 48.67
C THR A 30 -16.31 16.10 48.98
N THR A 31 -16.23 14.77 49.17
CA THR A 31 -16.68 13.88 50.29
C THR A 31 -16.76 12.44 49.77
N ASP A 32 -16.02 11.57 50.29
CA ASP A 32 -15.88 10.75 51.49
C ASP A 32 -16.64 9.40 51.42
N ALA A 33 -15.89 8.37 51.70
CA ALA A 33 -16.13 7.09 52.41
C ALA A 33 -17.02 5.99 51.81
N GLY A 34 -16.43 4.81 51.76
CA GLY A 34 -17.15 3.55 51.76
C GLY A 34 -16.27 2.33 51.46
N THR A 35 -15.47 1.89 52.42
CA THR A 35 -14.79 0.59 52.52
C THR A 35 -15.76 -0.59 52.62
N THR A 36 -15.40 -1.72 51.97
CA THR A 36 -15.45 -3.12 52.50
C THR A 36 -14.86 -4.05 51.44
N ASP A 37 -13.89 -4.63 51.72
CA ASP A 37 -13.13 -5.81 52.18
C ASP A 37 -13.64 -7.19 51.72
N ALA A 38 -12.66 -8.00 51.37
CA ALA A 38 -12.53 -9.45 51.44
C ALA A 38 -13.01 -10.36 50.28
N GLY A 39 -12.03 -11.09 49.78
CA GLY A 39 -12.25 -12.34 49.09
C GLY A 39 -11.06 -12.86 48.28
N THR A 40 -10.02 -13.28 48.97
CA THR A 40 -8.92 -14.11 48.43
C THR A 40 -9.43 -15.45 47.97
N THR A 41 -9.06 -15.88 46.73
CA THR A 41 -8.66 -17.27 46.46
C THR A 41 -7.60 -17.31 45.38
N ASP A 42 -6.50 -17.85 45.80
CA ASP A 42 -5.32 -18.27 45.09
C ASP A 42 -5.64 -19.44 44.15
N ALA A 43 -5.06 -19.47 42.94
CA ALA A 43 -4.47 -20.66 42.34
C ALA A 43 -4.10 -20.42 40.84
N GLY A 44 -2.84 -20.66 40.54
CA GLY A 44 -2.46 -21.15 39.21
C GLY A 44 -1.57 -20.25 38.37
N SER A 45 -0.34 -20.08 38.79
CA SER A 45 0.81 -19.79 37.93
C SER A 45 0.87 -20.80 36.77
N THR A 46 0.85 -20.31 35.54
CA THR A 46 1.62 -20.90 34.45
C THR A 46 2.32 -19.80 33.68
N ASP A 47 3.55 -19.67 34.07
CA ASP A 47 4.64 -19.05 33.32
C ASP A 47 4.76 -19.69 31.93
N SER A 48 4.75 -18.90 30.89
CA SER A 48 5.41 -19.15 29.62
C SER A 48 5.59 -17.86 28.83
N GLY A 49 6.36 -16.95 29.37
CA GLY A 49 7.05 -15.93 28.62
C GLY A 49 8.33 -16.55 28.04
N SER A 50 8.23 -17.18 26.89
CA SER A 50 9.40 -17.47 26.08
C SER A 50 9.69 -16.23 25.23
N THR A 51 10.47 -15.33 25.75
CA THR A 51 11.31 -14.46 24.94
C THR A 51 12.44 -15.34 24.45
N ASP A 52 12.24 -15.96 23.30
CA ASP A 52 13.36 -16.55 22.57
C ASP A 52 14.22 -15.39 22.04
N SER A 53 15.19 -15.03 22.81
CA SER A 53 16.32 -14.22 22.34
C SER A 53 17.14 -15.15 21.46
N GLY A 54 16.83 -15.16 20.17
CA GLY A 54 17.58 -15.83 19.14
C GLY A 54 19.06 -15.46 19.29
N SER A 55 19.87 -16.45 19.40
CA SER A 55 21.32 -16.41 19.35
C SER A 55 21.72 -15.61 18.12
N THR A 56 22.40 -14.46 18.29
CA THR A 56 23.06 -13.71 17.23
C THR A 56 24.16 -14.60 16.65
N ALA A 57 23.85 -15.28 15.55
CA ALA A 57 24.85 -15.92 14.72
C ALA A 57 25.53 -14.80 13.92
N SER A 58 26.57 -14.17 14.47
CA SER A 58 27.47 -13.30 13.71
C SER A 58 28.51 -14.18 13.04
N GLY A 59 28.32 -14.51 11.78
CA GLY A 59 29.27 -15.27 10.96
C GLY A 59 29.33 -14.72 9.55
N ASP A 60 30.44 -14.96 8.86
CA ASP A 60 30.64 -14.54 7.47
C ASP A 60 29.58 -15.11 6.52
N ASN A 61 28.80 -16.11 6.96
CA ASN A 61 27.77 -16.81 6.17
C ASN A 61 26.33 -16.49 6.61
N VAL A 62 26.06 -15.38 7.31
CA VAL A 62 24.71 -14.96 7.71
C VAL A 62 24.32 -13.73 6.94
N ILE A 63 23.15 -13.73 6.29
CA ILE A 63 22.54 -12.58 5.65
C ILE A 63 21.48 -12.01 6.59
N ASN A 64 21.62 -10.75 7.01
CA ASN A 64 20.65 -10.06 7.84
C ASN A 64 19.58 -9.42 6.96
N VAL A 65 18.31 -9.76 7.22
CA VAL A 65 17.14 -9.23 6.51
C VAL A 65 16.29 -8.42 7.47
N TRP A 66 16.07 -7.14 7.15
CA TRP A 66 15.19 -6.27 7.92
C TRP A 66 13.92 -5.97 7.15
N ALA A 67 12.77 -6.26 7.73
CA ALA A 67 11.47 -6.06 7.12
C ALA A 67 10.45 -5.52 8.14
N PHE A 68 9.33 -5.02 7.66
CA PHE A 68 8.22 -4.57 8.50
C PHE A 68 7.06 -5.58 8.54
N THR A 69 7.10 -6.60 7.67
CA THR A 69 6.21 -7.76 7.63
C THR A 69 7.03 -9.03 7.40
N ASP A 70 6.40 -10.18 7.49
CA ASP A 70 7.00 -11.49 7.19
C ASP A 70 6.97 -11.86 5.69
N GLU A 71 6.45 -11.00 4.83
CA GLU A 71 6.21 -11.30 3.43
C GLU A 71 7.51 -11.52 2.63
N VAL A 72 8.40 -10.52 2.58
CA VAL A 72 9.71 -10.68 1.91
C VAL A 72 10.60 -11.72 2.58
N PRO A 73 10.70 -11.78 3.92
CA PRO A 73 11.33 -12.92 4.60
C PRO A 73 10.81 -14.28 4.14
N GLY A 74 9.49 -14.46 4.04
CA GLY A 74 8.88 -15.68 3.53
C GLY A 74 9.23 -15.99 2.07
N MET A 75 9.38 -14.97 1.22
CA MET A 75 9.88 -15.12 -0.15
C MET A 75 11.33 -15.60 -0.18
N ILE A 76 12.18 -15.07 0.71
CA ILE A 76 13.58 -15.50 0.85
C ILE A 76 13.66 -16.96 1.33
N GLU A 77 12.76 -17.39 2.24
CA GLU A 77 12.67 -18.81 2.62
C GLU A 77 12.37 -19.70 1.39
N LYS A 78 11.47 -19.26 0.49
CA LYS A 78 11.19 -19.96 -0.76
C LYS A 78 12.38 -19.98 -1.73
N TYR A 79 13.16 -18.91 -1.77
CA TYR A 79 14.43 -18.89 -2.50
C TYR A 79 15.37 -19.98 -1.99
N ILE A 80 15.56 -20.10 -0.67
CA ILE A 80 16.45 -21.11 -0.07
C ILE A 80 15.93 -22.53 -0.32
N GLU A 81 14.60 -22.75 -0.22
CA GLU A 81 13.98 -24.05 -0.55
C GLU A 81 14.29 -24.45 -2.02
N ALA A 82 14.29 -23.49 -2.94
CA ALA A 82 14.61 -23.71 -4.36
C ALA A 82 16.13 -23.88 -4.63
N HIS A 83 16.97 -23.31 -3.75
CA HIS A 83 18.44 -23.27 -3.90
C HIS A 83 19.15 -23.92 -2.70
N PRO A 84 19.05 -25.24 -2.49
CA PRO A 84 19.57 -25.91 -1.29
C PRO A 84 21.08 -25.82 -1.08
N ASP A 85 21.83 -25.46 -2.13
CA ASP A 85 23.28 -25.27 -2.10
C ASP A 85 23.70 -23.80 -1.85
N PHE A 86 22.75 -22.90 -1.52
CA PHE A 86 22.98 -21.45 -1.36
C PHE A 86 24.04 -21.10 -0.27
N GLY A 87 24.12 -21.88 0.79
CA GLY A 87 25.27 -21.84 1.73
C GLY A 87 25.24 -20.69 2.75
N TYR A 88 24.20 -19.84 2.77
CA TYR A 88 23.99 -18.78 3.77
C TYR A 88 22.81 -19.09 4.68
N GLU A 89 22.92 -18.65 5.92
CA GLU A 89 21.81 -18.60 6.88
C GLU A 89 21.15 -17.22 6.83
N ILE A 90 19.83 -17.17 6.97
CA ILE A 90 19.09 -15.90 7.02
C ILE A 90 18.76 -15.56 8.48
N ASN A 91 19.13 -14.36 8.88
CA ASN A 91 18.76 -13.78 10.17
C ASN A 91 17.76 -12.65 9.94
N THR A 92 16.50 -12.86 10.30
CA THR A 92 15.41 -11.92 10.03
C THR A 92 15.10 -11.06 11.23
N THR A 93 14.97 -9.75 11.02
CA THR A 93 14.46 -8.77 11.98
C THR A 93 13.18 -8.16 11.43
N ILE A 94 12.05 -8.38 12.10
CA ILE A 94 10.76 -7.81 11.74
C ILE A 94 10.37 -6.76 12.78
N ILE A 95 10.15 -5.52 12.33
CA ILE A 95 9.66 -4.40 13.15
C ILE A 95 8.49 -3.79 12.41
N ALA A 96 7.29 -3.85 12.99
CA ALA A 96 6.10 -3.27 12.37
C ALA A 96 6.24 -1.74 12.17
N THR A 97 5.62 -1.22 11.13
CA THR A 97 5.55 0.23 10.86
C THR A 97 4.62 0.98 11.81
N THR A 98 3.77 0.25 12.55
CA THR A 98 2.89 0.83 13.56
C THR A 98 3.68 1.66 14.57
N ASP A 99 3.11 2.79 14.95
CA ASP A 99 3.75 3.77 15.87
C ASP A 99 5.10 4.33 15.36
N GLY A 100 5.39 4.17 14.06
CA GLY A 100 6.60 4.69 13.43
C GLY A 100 7.91 4.03 13.90
N ALA A 101 7.87 2.79 14.42
CA ALA A 101 9.04 2.16 15.04
C ALA A 101 10.09 1.68 14.02
N TYR A 102 9.68 1.24 12.84
CA TYR A 102 10.58 0.63 11.84
C TYR A 102 11.63 1.59 11.31
N GLN A 103 11.21 2.75 10.80
CA GLN A 103 12.13 3.67 10.13
C GLN A 103 13.27 4.18 11.04
N PRO A 104 13.01 4.63 12.29
CA PRO A 104 14.12 5.05 13.18
C PRO A 104 15.07 3.91 13.53
N ALA A 105 14.57 2.69 13.68
CA ALA A 105 15.41 1.52 13.95
C ALA A 105 16.29 1.18 12.75
N LEU A 106 15.72 1.18 11.53
CA LEU A 106 16.44 0.95 10.28
C LEU A 106 17.51 2.03 10.05
N ASP A 107 17.17 3.32 10.24
CA ASP A 107 18.11 4.43 10.12
C ASP A 107 19.31 4.24 11.04
N GLN A 108 19.04 3.88 12.29
CA GLN A 108 20.11 3.65 13.27
C GLN A 108 20.99 2.45 12.88
N ALA A 109 20.39 1.35 12.42
CA ALA A 109 21.12 0.15 12.01
C ALA A 109 22.01 0.42 10.79
N LEU A 110 21.49 1.10 9.77
CA LEU A 110 22.23 1.49 8.56
C LEU A 110 23.39 2.46 8.89
N ALA A 111 23.13 3.44 9.75
CA ALA A 111 24.14 4.44 10.13
C ALA A 111 25.23 3.86 11.04
N SER A 112 24.88 2.99 11.97
CA SER A 112 25.82 2.38 12.90
C SER A 112 26.70 1.32 12.24
N GLY A 113 26.17 0.61 11.27
CA GLY A 113 26.83 -0.54 10.65
C GLY A 113 27.06 -1.67 11.66
N GLY A 114 28.00 -2.55 11.36
CA GLY A 114 28.37 -3.66 12.23
C GLY A 114 27.72 -4.98 11.82
N ALA A 115 27.87 -6.00 12.68
CA ALA A 115 27.48 -7.37 12.35
C ALA A 115 25.96 -7.58 12.27
N ASP A 116 25.18 -6.75 12.96
CA ASP A 116 23.73 -6.83 13.00
C ASP A 116 23.05 -5.85 12.02
N ALA A 117 23.83 -5.06 11.27
CA ALA A 117 23.28 -4.19 10.23
C ALA A 117 22.63 -5.02 9.12
N PRO A 118 21.52 -4.55 8.52
CA PRO A 118 20.91 -5.28 7.42
C PRO A 118 21.84 -5.41 6.22
N ASP A 119 21.86 -6.58 5.59
CA ASP A 119 22.37 -6.80 4.23
C ASP A 119 21.28 -6.49 3.21
N ILE A 120 20.04 -6.96 3.50
CA ILE A 120 18.82 -6.68 2.74
C ILE A 120 17.84 -5.95 3.67
N TYR A 121 17.14 -4.94 3.17
CA TYR A 121 16.08 -4.27 3.90
C TYR A 121 14.91 -3.87 2.99
N CYS A 122 13.73 -3.83 3.58
CA CYS A 122 12.50 -3.52 2.88
C CYS A 122 12.05 -2.09 3.18
N ALA A 123 11.48 -1.43 2.17
CA ALA A 123 10.86 -0.13 2.33
C ALA A 123 9.48 -0.12 1.62
N GLU A 124 8.47 0.36 2.35
CA GLU A 124 7.11 0.50 1.82
C GLU A 124 6.97 1.81 1.03
N ALA A 125 6.04 1.87 0.08
CA ALA A 125 5.83 3.00 -0.83
C ALA A 125 5.76 4.37 -0.13
N ALA A 126 5.14 4.45 1.05
CA ALA A 126 4.98 5.69 1.80
C ALA A 126 6.31 6.33 2.23
N PHE A 127 7.37 5.52 2.40
CA PHE A 127 8.67 6.01 2.88
C PHE A 127 9.87 5.55 2.06
N VAL A 128 9.68 4.78 0.99
CA VAL A 128 10.79 4.24 0.17
C VAL A 128 11.69 5.33 -0.39
N LEU A 129 11.14 6.47 -0.77
CA LEU A 129 11.91 7.59 -1.35
C LEU A 129 12.98 8.14 -0.41
N LYS A 130 12.79 8.02 0.89
CA LYS A 130 13.84 8.35 1.87
C LYS A 130 15.09 7.51 1.65
N TYR A 131 14.92 6.22 1.30
CA TYR A 131 16.01 5.24 1.15
C TYR A 131 16.53 5.12 -0.29
N THR A 132 15.75 5.52 -1.28
CA THR A 132 16.19 5.50 -2.67
C THR A 132 16.70 6.85 -3.16
N GLN A 133 16.10 7.96 -2.76
CA GLN A 133 16.38 9.29 -3.29
C GLN A 133 16.69 10.35 -2.21
N GLY A 134 16.23 10.11 -0.98
CA GLY A 134 16.33 11.06 0.13
C GLY A 134 17.57 10.86 1.02
N ASP A 135 17.44 11.27 2.27
CA ASP A 135 18.57 11.39 3.22
C ASP A 135 19.26 10.06 3.52
N ALA A 136 18.56 8.94 3.44
CA ALA A 136 19.12 7.61 3.69
C ALA A 136 19.59 6.88 2.42
N SER A 137 19.44 7.48 1.22
CA SER A 137 19.82 6.84 -0.05
C SER A 137 21.32 6.52 -0.14
N GLN A 138 22.13 7.25 0.63
CA GLN A 138 23.56 6.98 0.74
C GLN A 138 23.93 5.58 1.27
N TYR A 139 22.99 4.86 1.89
CA TYR A 139 23.20 3.50 2.41
C TYR A 139 22.80 2.40 1.44
N ALA A 140 22.05 2.72 0.39
CA ALA A 140 21.60 1.75 -0.59
C ALA A 140 22.72 1.38 -1.59
N ALA A 141 22.86 0.10 -1.87
CA ALA A 141 23.71 -0.41 -2.93
C ALA A 141 23.05 -0.23 -4.29
N ALA A 142 23.81 0.14 -5.30
CA ALA A 142 23.35 -0.02 -6.68
C ALA A 142 23.23 -1.51 -7.02
N TYR A 143 22.18 -1.90 -7.71
CA TYR A 143 21.96 -3.29 -8.10
C TYR A 143 23.09 -3.85 -8.99
N GLU A 144 23.71 -3.00 -9.81
CA GLU A 144 24.90 -3.36 -10.59
C GLU A 144 26.09 -3.75 -9.70
N ASP A 145 26.22 -3.14 -8.52
CA ASP A 145 27.28 -3.47 -7.55
C ASP A 145 27.05 -4.83 -6.86
N LEU A 146 25.82 -5.36 -6.98
CA LEU A 146 25.43 -6.69 -6.49
C LEU A 146 25.61 -7.78 -7.57
N GLY A 147 26.02 -7.39 -8.78
CA GLY A 147 26.24 -8.32 -9.90
C GLY A 147 25.06 -8.45 -10.87
N ILE A 148 23.98 -7.67 -10.68
CA ILE A 148 22.78 -7.70 -11.53
C ILE A 148 23.02 -6.90 -12.81
N ASP A 149 22.73 -7.48 -13.97
CA ASP A 149 22.70 -6.78 -15.28
C ASP A 149 21.36 -6.02 -15.40
N VAL A 150 21.29 -4.86 -14.73
CA VAL A 150 20.07 -4.06 -14.53
C VAL A 150 19.40 -3.70 -15.86
N ASP A 151 20.17 -3.20 -16.83
CA ASP A 151 19.61 -2.73 -18.11
C ASP A 151 18.91 -3.87 -18.86
N THR A 152 19.54 -5.03 -18.90
CA THR A 152 18.99 -6.22 -19.56
C THR A 152 17.80 -6.78 -18.77
N ALA A 153 17.96 -7.00 -17.46
CA ALA A 153 16.94 -7.65 -16.64
C ALA A 153 15.64 -6.82 -16.53
N VAL A 154 15.76 -5.50 -16.34
CA VAL A 154 14.60 -4.59 -16.29
C VAL A 154 13.86 -4.55 -17.62
N ALA A 155 14.60 -4.51 -18.74
CA ALA A 155 14.00 -4.49 -20.08
C ALA A 155 13.33 -5.82 -20.44
N ASP A 156 13.98 -6.95 -20.18
CA ASP A 156 13.46 -8.29 -20.48
C ASP A 156 12.22 -8.63 -19.64
N ALA A 157 12.16 -8.14 -18.40
CA ALA A 157 11.03 -8.33 -17.52
C ALA A 157 9.88 -7.32 -17.76
N GLU A 158 10.10 -6.27 -18.58
CA GLU A 158 9.15 -5.15 -18.76
C GLU A 158 8.68 -4.61 -17.41
N ILE A 159 9.63 -4.29 -16.53
CA ILE A 159 9.32 -3.78 -15.20
C ILE A 159 8.53 -2.48 -15.30
N ALA A 160 7.46 -2.35 -14.50
CA ALA A 160 6.63 -1.16 -14.46
C ALA A 160 7.48 0.09 -14.18
N GLN A 161 7.45 1.07 -15.10
CA GLN A 161 8.38 2.22 -15.09
C GLN A 161 8.34 3.01 -13.79
N TYR A 162 7.16 3.17 -13.17
CA TYR A 162 7.05 3.93 -11.92
C TYR A 162 7.84 3.29 -10.77
N THR A 163 7.97 1.96 -10.74
CA THR A 163 8.76 1.27 -9.71
C THR A 163 10.25 1.49 -9.89
N VAL A 164 10.69 1.56 -11.16
CA VAL A 164 12.07 1.92 -11.53
C VAL A 164 12.37 3.37 -11.19
N ASP A 165 11.44 4.28 -11.50
CA ASP A 165 11.59 5.71 -11.18
C ASP A 165 11.78 5.92 -9.67
N ILE A 166 10.95 5.27 -8.85
CA ILE A 166 11.03 5.32 -7.38
C ILE A 166 12.32 4.68 -6.86
N GLY A 167 12.74 3.56 -7.46
CA GLY A 167 13.92 2.82 -7.07
C GLY A 167 15.25 3.37 -7.57
N THR A 168 15.23 4.41 -8.41
CA THR A 168 16.42 5.04 -8.98
C THR A 168 16.88 6.21 -8.12
N ASN A 169 18.15 6.20 -7.71
CA ASN A 169 18.73 7.23 -6.88
C ASN A 169 19.10 8.49 -7.69
N PRO A 170 19.49 9.62 -7.04
CA PRO A 170 19.86 10.86 -7.73
C PRO A 170 21.07 10.72 -8.68
N ASP A 171 21.89 9.70 -8.53
CA ASP A 171 23.02 9.42 -9.43
C ASP A 171 22.59 8.58 -10.67
N GLY A 172 21.31 8.28 -10.80
CA GLY A 172 20.74 7.51 -11.90
C GLY A 172 20.99 6.02 -11.79
N LYS A 173 21.24 5.49 -10.58
CA LYS A 173 21.45 4.07 -10.31
C LYS A 173 20.21 3.44 -9.70
N LEU A 174 19.83 2.26 -10.16
CA LEU A 174 18.78 1.48 -9.56
C LEU A 174 19.29 0.90 -8.23
N VAL A 175 18.60 1.21 -7.14
CA VAL A 175 18.97 0.79 -5.77
C VAL A 175 17.85 0.01 -5.06
N GLY A 176 16.70 -0.11 -5.70
CA GLY A 176 15.57 -0.87 -5.16
C GLY A 176 14.50 -1.15 -6.20
N LEU A 177 13.88 -2.33 -6.13
CA LEU A 177 12.69 -2.70 -6.91
C LEU A 177 11.67 -3.37 -6.01
N GLY A 178 10.39 -3.19 -6.33
CA GLY A 178 9.33 -3.99 -5.75
C GLY A 178 9.26 -5.37 -6.41
N TYR A 179 8.83 -6.38 -5.66
CA TYR A 179 8.43 -7.66 -6.23
C TYR A 179 7.05 -7.56 -6.89
N GLN A 180 6.26 -6.55 -6.55
CA GLN A 180 4.91 -6.31 -6.98
C GLN A 180 4.78 -4.95 -7.66
N ALA A 181 4.07 -4.89 -8.78
CA ALA A 181 3.57 -3.65 -9.33
C ALA A 181 2.15 -3.40 -8.79
N THR A 182 1.95 -2.26 -8.15
CA THR A 182 0.72 -1.89 -7.45
C THR A 182 -0.06 -0.79 -8.17
N GLY A 183 0.08 -0.73 -9.50
CA GLY A 183 -0.76 0.12 -10.33
C GLY A 183 -2.23 -0.19 -10.08
N GLY A 184 -3.02 0.87 -9.88
CA GLY A 184 -4.41 0.74 -9.47
C GLY A 184 -5.37 0.68 -10.65
N ALA A 185 -6.44 -0.09 -10.46
CA ALA A 185 -7.56 -0.21 -11.37
C ALA A 185 -8.85 0.29 -10.69
N PHE A 186 -9.95 0.31 -11.41
CA PHE A 186 -11.28 0.51 -10.85
C PHE A 186 -11.98 -0.84 -10.75
N ILE A 187 -12.28 -1.26 -9.53
CA ILE A 187 -12.89 -2.54 -9.19
C ILE A 187 -14.37 -2.28 -8.91
N TYR A 188 -15.30 -2.85 -9.69
CA TYR A 188 -16.69 -2.46 -9.67
C TYR A 188 -17.66 -3.64 -9.59
N ARG A 189 -18.88 -3.37 -9.13
CA ARG A 189 -20.00 -4.32 -8.99
C ARG A 189 -20.67 -4.54 -10.34
N ARG A 190 -20.66 -5.80 -10.84
CA ARG A 190 -21.28 -6.23 -12.11
C ARG A 190 -22.79 -6.01 -12.09
N SER A 191 -23.44 -6.42 -11.01
CA SER A 191 -24.89 -6.29 -10.85
C SER A 191 -25.38 -4.85 -10.92
N ILE A 192 -24.60 -3.92 -10.35
CA ILE A 192 -24.91 -2.48 -10.41
C ILE A 192 -24.71 -1.94 -11.84
N ALA A 193 -23.62 -2.35 -12.52
CA ALA A 193 -23.40 -1.98 -13.92
C ALA A 193 -24.56 -2.44 -14.83
N GLU A 194 -25.01 -3.67 -14.66
CA GLU A 194 -26.16 -4.22 -15.39
C GLU A 194 -27.45 -3.45 -15.11
N ASP A 195 -27.75 -3.08 -13.85
CA ASP A 195 -28.96 -2.30 -13.54
C ASP A 195 -28.92 -0.89 -14.13
N VAL A 196 -27.74 -0.24 -14.14
CA VAL A 196 -27.62 1.16 -14.58
C VAL A 196 -27.47 1.27 -16.09
N TRP A 197 -26.65 0.42 -16.71
CA TRP A 197 -26.27 0.53 -18.12
C TRP A 197 -26.66 -0.66 -18.99
N GLY A 198 -27.18 -1.76 -18.41
CA GLY A 198 -27.57 -2.97 -19.12
C GLY A 198 -26.40 -3.78 -19.66
N THR A 199 -25.21 -3.62 -19.03
CA THR A 199 -24.01 -4.35 -19.35
C THR A 199 -23.00 -4.24 -18.21
N ASP A 200 -22.25 -5.32 -17.97
CA ASP A 200 -21.13 -5.39 -17.04
C ASP A 200 -19.77 -5.53 -17.74
N ASP A 201 -19.74 -5.35 -19.07
CA ASP A 201 -18.52 -5.48 -19.88
C ASP A 201 -17.44 -4.46 -19.44
N PRO A 202 -16.24 -4.92 -19.04
CA PRO A 202 -15.18 -4.03 -18.54
C PRO A 202 -14.76 -2.94 -19.50
N ALA A 203 -14.76 -3.19 -20.81
CA ALA A 203 -14.40 -2.18 -21.81
C ALA A 203 -15.46 -1.09 -21.91
N VAL A 204 -16.75 -1.45 -21.78
CA VAL A 204 -17.84 -0.47 -21.78
C VAL A 204 -17.83 0.36 -20.50
N ILE A 205 -17.61 -0.28 -19.33
CA ILE A 205 -17.56 0.42 -18.06
C ILE A 205 -16.36 1.38 -18.02
N GLN A 206 -15.19 0.95 -18.51
CA GLN A 206 -14.01 1.82 -18.64
C GLN A 206 -14.31 3.08 -19.44
N ASP A 207 -15.03 2.97 -20.57
CA ASP A 207 -15.45 4.10 -21.39
C ASP A 207 -16.46 5.02 -20.69
N LYS A 208 -17.28 4.45 -19.80
CA LYS A 208 -18.26 5.19 -19.00
C LYS A 208 -17.60 6.05 -17.93
N ILE A 209 -16.63 5.50 -17.20
CA ILE A 209 -16.00 6.17 -16.06
C ILE A 209 -14.76 7.01 -16.43
N GLY A 210 -14.20 6.84 -17.63
CA GLY A 210 -12.95 7.47 -18.05
C GLY A 210 -12.79 7.67 -19.55
N PRO A 211 -11.67 8.28 -19.95
CA PRO A 211 -10.68 8.88 -19.09
C PRO A 211 -11.13 10.23 -18.51
N GLY A 212 -10.56 10.56 -17.34
CA GLY A 212 -10.71 11.85 -16.68
C GLY A 212 -11.92 11.96 -15.75
N TRP A 213 -11.90 12.97 -14.88
CA TRP A 213 -12.92 13.15 -13.85
C TRP A 213 -14.31 13.54 -14.41
N ASP A 214 -14.38 14.20 -15.55
CA ASP A 214 -15.68 14.57 -16.13
C ASP A 214 -16.57 13.36 -16.39
N LYS A 215 -16.04 12.34 -17.07
CA LYS A 215 -16.77 11.09 -17.32
C LYS A 215 -17.08 10.33 -16.03
N PHE A 216 -16.13 10.33 -15.10
CA PHE A 216 -16.34 9.71 -13.79
C PHE A 216 -17.54 10.32 -13.06
N PHE A 217 -17.66 11.65 -13.05
CA PHE A 217 -18.78 12.32 -12.43
C PHE A 217 -20.09 12.23 -13.23
N ASP A 218 -20.02 12.12 -14.55
CA ASP A 218 -21.20 11.81 -15.36
C ASP A 218 -21.75 10.42 -14.99
N ALA A 219 -20.88 9.42 -14.87
CA ALA A 219 -21.27 8.08 -14.40
C ALA A 219 -21.80 8.12 -12.96
N ALA A 220 -21.20 8.92 -12.06
CA ALA A 220 -21.70 9.10 -10.71
C ALA A 220 -23.12 9.64 -10.66
N ALA A 221 -23.48 10.55 -11.57
CA ALA A 221 -24.83 11.09 -11.66
C ALA A 221 -25.84 10.03 -12.19
N GLU A 222 -25.43 9.19 -13.16
CA GLU A 222 -26.26 8.07 -13.66
C GLU A 222 -26.50 7.03 -12.54
N LEU A 223 -25.46 6.67 -11.79
CA LEU A 223 -25.53 5.76 -10.63
C LEU A 223 -26.45 6.33 -9.55
N LYS A 224 -26.27 7.61 -9.18
CA LYS A 224 -27.11 8.27 -8.16
C LYS A 224 -28.56 8.32 -8.53
N ALA A 225 -28.89 8.49 -9.80
CA ALA A 225 -30.28 8.47 -10.29
C ALA A 225 -30.97 7.11 -10.03
N LYS A 226 -30.19 6.04 -9.84
CA LYS A 226 -30.64 4.68 -9.48
C LYS A 226 -30.51 4.38 -7.98
N GLY A 227 -29.91 5.27 -7.20
CA GLY A 227 -29.74 5.12 -5.75
C GLY A 227 -28.40 4.57 -5.32
N TYR A 228 -27.42 4.47 -6.21
CA TYR A 228 -26.07 3.98 -5.95
C TYR A 228 -25.08 5.11 -5.71
N GLY A 229 -24.03 4.85 -4.92
CA GLY A 229 -22.83 5.66 -4.85
C GLY A 229 -21.77 5.16 -5.82
N ILE A 230 -20.92 6.05 -6.33
CA ILE A 230 -19.85 5.63 -7.26
C ILE A 230 -18.63 5.07 -6.51
N VAL A 231 -18.29 5.63 -5.36
CA VAL A 231 -17.22 5.20 -4.45
C VAL A 231 -17.69 5.30 -3.00
N SER A 232 -16.97 4.68 -2.06
CA SER A 232 -17.32 4.63 -0.65
C SER A 232 -17.04 5.97 0.06
N GLY A 233 -15.89 6.56 -0.22
CA GLY A 233 -15.46 7.85 0.31
C GLY A 233 -14.57 8.62 -0.67
N ASP A 234 -14.15 9.83 -0.29
CA ASP A 234 -13.20 10.62 -1.07
C ASP A 234 -11.77 10.05 -1.00
N GLY A 235 -11.46 9.24 0.01
CA GLY A 235 -10.22 8.50 0.11
C GLY A 235 -9.98 7.56 -1.06
N ASP A 236 -11.04 6.94 -1.61
CA ASP A 236 -10.93 6.03 -2.74
C ASP A 236 -10.32 6.68 -3.99
N ILE A 237 -10.57 7.98 -4.23
CA ILE A 237 -10.01 8.69 -5.39
C ILE A 237 -8.67 9.37 -5.11
N TRP A 238 -8.21 9.40 -3.84
CA TRP A 238 -7.05 10.20 -3.45
C TRP A 238 -5.77 9.82 -4.21
N HIS A 239 -5.44 8.53 -4.30
CA HIS A 239 -4.22 8.10 -4.98
C HIS A 239 -4.22 8.44 -6.47
N ALA A 240 -5.38 8.42 -7.12
CA ALA A 240 -5.52 8.87 -8.50
C ALA A 240 -5.32 10.37 -8.64
N VAL A 241 -5.84 11.17 -7.70
CA VAL A 241 -5.59 12.62 -7.65
C VAL A 241 -4.12 12.93 -7.41
N GLU A 242 -3.53 12.31 -6.40
CA GLU A 242 -2.12 12.47 -6.05
C GLU A 242 -1.21 12.17 -7.24
N ASN A 243 -1.40 11.01 -7.86
CA ASN A 243 -0.56 10.54 -8.96
C ASN A 243 -0.81 11.30 -10.28
N SER A 244 -1.96 11.99 -10.42
CA SER A 244 -2.25 12.83 -11.58
C SER A 244 -1.39 14.09 -11.64
N SER A 245 -0.86 14.56 -10.51
CA SER A 245 -0.06 15.78 -10.41
C SER A 245 1.16 15.75 -11.33
N ASP A 246 1.57 16.93 -11.78
CA ASP A 246 2.73 17.05 -12.66
C ASP A 246 4.03 17.22 -11.87
N ASN A 247 3.92 17.69 -10.61
CA ASN A 247 5.06 17.91 -9.72
C ASN A 247 4.79 17.32 -8.33
N GLY A 248 5.85 17.00 -7.59
CA GLY A 248 5.76 16.58 -6.19
C GLY A 248 5.33 17.71 -5.25
N TRP A 249 5.07 17.37 -4.00
CA TRP A 249 4.78 18.35 -2.96
C TRP A 249 5.94 19.29 -2.68
N ILE A 250 7.16 18.85 -2.90
CA ILE A 250 8.37 19.67 -2.72
C ILE A 250 9.09 19.83 -4.05
N VAL A 251 9.26 21.07 -4.49
CA VAL A 251 10.02 21.44 -5.68
C VAL A 251 11.08 22.46 -5.27
N ASP A 252 12.34 22.17 -5.52
CA ASP A 252 13.48 23.03 -5.16
C ASP A 252 13.49 23.43 -3.65
N GLY A 253 13.09 22.51 -2.76
CA GLY A 253 13.00 22.75 -1.32
C GLY A 253 11.80 23.56 -0.85
N LYS A 254 10.85 23.84 -1.72
CA LYS A 254 9.65 24.62 -1.44
C LYS A 254 8.39 23.78 -1.54
N LEU A 255 7.43 24.03 -0.66
CA LEU A 255 6.09 23.46 -0.78
C LEU A 255 5.44 23.92 -2.08
N ASN A 256 4.99 22.96 -2.87
CA ASN A 256 4.27 23.16 -4.12
C ASN A 256 2.90 22.47 -4.03
N ILE A 257 1.82 23.24 -4.03
CA ILE A 257 0.48 22.68 -4.17
C ILE A 257 0.18 22.63 -5.66
N ASP A 258 0.41 21.43 -6.26
CA ASP A 258 0.11 21.22 -7.67
C ASP A 258 -1.41 21.43 -7.91
N PRO A 259 -1.81 22.13 -8.99
CA PRO A 259 -3.23 22.39 -9.26
C PRO A 259 -4.11 21.13 -9.30
N LYS A 260 -3.57 19.98 -9.71
CA LYS A 260 -4.31 18.72 -9.72
C LYS A 260 -4.51 18.14 -8.32
N ARG A 261 -3.54 18.32 -7.40
CA ARG A 261 -3.74 18.01 -5.99
C ARG A 261 -4.70 19.00 -5.31
N GLU A 262 -4.63 20.27 -5.67
CA GLU A 262 -5.57 21.29 -5.18
C GLU A 262 -7.01 21.00 -5.62
N GLU A 263 -7.19 20.43 -6.83
CA GLU A 263 -8.49 20.01 -7.37
C GLU A 263 -9.21 19.00 -6.45
N PHE A 264 -8.48 18.26 -5.60
CA PHE A 264 -9.08 17.33 -4.64
C PHE A 264 -10.12 18.00 -3.72
N LEU A 265 -9.92 19.27 -3.36
CA LEU A 265 -10.93 20.05 -2.63
C LEU A 265 -12.27 20.08 -3.37
N ASP A 266 -12.23 20.31 -4.68
CA ASP A 266 -13.43 20.45 -5.51
C ASP A 266 -14.04 19.08 -5.84
N LEU A 267 -13.22 18.05 -6.09
CA LEU A 267 -13.65 16.68 -6.36
C LEU A 267 -14.33 16.07 -5.12
N SER A 268 -13.68 16.18 -3.95
CA SER A 268 -14.21 15.70 -2.67
C SER A 268 -15.52 16.42 -2.32
N LYS A 269 -15.55 17.74 -2.47
CA LYS A 269 -16.77 18.54 -2.27
C LYS A 269 -17.89 18.12 -3.22
N LYS A 270 -17.59 17.84 -4.49
CA LYS A 270 -18.56 17.40 -5.49
C LYS A 270 -19.14 16.01 -5.15
N LEU A 271 -18.29 15.07 -4.67
CA LEU A 271 -18.76 13.78 -4.17
C LEU A 271 -19.77 13.98 -3.02
N LYS A 272 -19.41 14.79 -2.04
CA LYS A 272 -20.21 15.04 -0.83
C LYS A 272 -21.54 15.75 -1.14
N ASP A 273 -21.48 16.87 -1.85
CA ASP A 273 -22.65 17.73 -2.09
C ASP A 273 -23.72 17.03 -2.95
N ASN A 274 -23.32 16.12 -3.84
CA ASN A 274 -24.24 15.36 -4.68
C ASN A 274 -24.60 13.99 -4.09
N GLY A 275 -24.02 13.60 -2.96
CA GLY A 275 -24.23 12.31 -2.33
C GLY A 275 -23.81 11.14 -3.20
N TYR A 276 -22.66 11.27 -3.86
CA TYR A 276 -22.09 10.25 -4.75
C TYR A 276 -21.30 9.17 -4.01
N HIS A 277 -21.14 9.30 -2.70
CA HIS A 277 -20.47 8.37 -1.80
C HIS A 277 -21.19 8.26 -0.45
N ASN A 278 -20.76 7.32 0.40
CA ASN A 278 -21.27 7.14 1.77
C ASN A 278 -20.47 7.96 2.81
N ASP A 279 -19.53 8.79 2.38
CA ASP A 279 -18.69 9.63 3.27
C ASP A 279 -17.84 8.81 4.25
N THR A 280 -17.43 7.63 3.84
CA THR A 280 -16.58 6.75 4.64
C THR A 280 -15.12 7.18 4.60
N GLN A 281 -14.34 6.63 5.50
CA GLN A 281 -12.89 6.72 5.46
C GLN A 281 -12.31 5.32 5.23
N ASP A 282 -11.32 5.24 4.37
CA ASP A 282 -10.55 4.04 4.10
C ASP A 282 -10.09 3.39 5.42
N TRP A 283 -10.13 2.06 5.48
CA TRP A 283 -9.74 1.22 6.63
C TRP A 283 -10.65 1.34 7.88
N GLN A 284 -11.84 1.93 7.76
CA GLN A 284 -12.82 1.97 8.84
C GLN A 284 -13.96 0.97 8.60
N ASP A 285 -14.67 0.60 9.65
CA ASP A 285 -15.77 -0.38 9.60
C ASP A 285 -16.82 -0.04 8.54
N ALA A 286 -17.13 1.25 8.34
CA ALA A 286 -18.09 1.70 7.36
C ALA A 286 -17.62 1.47 5.91
N TRP A 287 -16.33 1.61 5.64
CA TRP A 287 -15.73 1.31 4.34
C TRP A 287 -15.80 -0.19 4.02
N PHE A 288 -15.53 -1.05 5.02
CA PHE A 288 -15.69 -2.49 4.90
C PHE A 288 -17.17 -2.92 4.76
N ALA A 289 -18.10 -2.21 5.40
CA ALA A 289 -19.53 -2.45 5.24
C ALA A 289 -20.00 -2.17 3.80
N ASP A 290 -19.45 -1.15 3.15
CA ASP A 290 -19.74 -0.84 1.74
C ASP A 290 -19.29 -1.96 0.78
N MET A 291 -18.20 -2.66 1.09
CA MET A 291 -17.74 -3.83 0.31
C MET A 291 -18.74 -5.00 0.35
N LYS A 292 -19.45 -5.14 1.47
CA LYS A 292 -20.53 -6.12 1.62
C LYS A 292 -21.85 -5.68 0.95
N GLY A 293 -21.99 -4.40 0.59
CA GLY A 293 -23.26 -3.80 0.20
C GLY A 293 -24.19 -3.49 1.37
N GLU A 294 -23.65 -3.28 2.57
CA GLU A 294 -24.40 -2.99 3.81
C GLU A 294 -24.35 -1.49 4.21
N GLY A 295 -23.78 -0.61 3.38
CA GLY A 295 -23.74 0.83 3.60
C GLY A 295 -25.10 1.52 3.39
N ASP A 296 -25.15 2.84 3.62
CA ASP A 296 -26.35 3.66 3.47
C ASP A 296 -26.91 3.63 2.02
N GLN A 297 -26.03 3.54 1.04
CA GLN A 297 -26.34 3.22 -0.34
C GLN A 297 -25.33 2.17 -0.82
N GLU A 298 -25.74 1.29 -1.75
CA GLU A 298 -24.79 0.36 -2.36
C GLU A 298 -23.77 1.12 -3.20
N ILE A 299 -22.50 0.73 -3.06
CA ILE A 299 -21.38 1.36 -3.74
C ILE A 299 -21.00 0.60 -4.98
N PHE A 300 -20.82 1.36 -6.08
CA PHE A 300 -20.49 0.80 -7.39
C PHE A 300 -19.05 0.26 -7.42
N GLY A 301 -18.06 0.98 -6.87
CA GLY A 301 -16.70 0.50 -6.98
C GLY A 301 -15.69 1.16 -6.05
N PHE A 302 -14.47 0.64 -6.14
CA PHE A 302 -13.30 1.05 -5.37
C PHE A 302 -12.09 1.23 -6.28
N PHE A 303 -11.24 2.19 -5.98
CA PHE A 303 -9.94 2.33 -6.61
C PHE A 303 -8.92 1.50 -5.85
N GLY A 304 -8.21 0.62 -6.53
CA GLY A 304 -7.19 -0.18 -5.85
C GLY A 304 -6.35 -1.06 -6.77
N PRO A 305 -5.17 -1.46 -6.29
CA PRO A 305 -4.33 -2.47 -6.95
C PRO A 305 -4.86 -3.89 -6.72
N ALA A 306 -4.19 -4.87 -7.31
CA ALA A 306 -4.61 -6.28 -7.22
C ALA A 306 -4.65 -6.79 -5.77
N TRP A 307 -3.72 -6.35 -4.91
CA TRP A 307 -3.75 -6.73 -3.49
C TRP A 307 -5.02 -6.27 -2.77
N LEU A 308 -5.66 -5.16 -3.17
CA LEU A 308 -6.93 -4.73 -2.58
C LEU A 308 -8.03 -5.78 -2.79
N ILE A 309 -8.02 -6.48 -3.93
CA ILE A 309 -8.94 -7.58 -4.20
C ILE A 309 -8.72 -8.70 -3.20
N ASN A 310 -7.49 -9.19 -3.11
CA ASN A 310 -7.17 -10.41 -2.37
C ASN A 310 -7.22 -10.23 -0.85
N TYR A 311 -6.71 -9.09 -0.35
CA TYR A 311 -6.50 -8.88 1.09
C TYR A 311 -7.56 -7.97 1.73
N THR A 312 -8.41 -7.34 0.95
CA THR A 312 -9.38 -6.37 1.48
C THR A 312 -10.79 -6.63 0.97
N LEU A 313 -11.05 -6.57 -0.34
CA LEU A 313 -12.40 -6.76 -0.88
C LEU A 313 -12.92 -8.18 -0.65
N ALA A 314 -12.17 -9.21 -1.03
CA ALA A 314 -12.62 -10.58 -0.90
C ALA A 314 -12.87 -11.00 0.57
N PRO A 315 -12.00 -10.68 1.54
CA PRO A 315 -12.29 -10.98 2.95
C PRO A 315 -13.49 -10.22 3.54
N ASN A 316 -13.82 -9.04 2.99
CA ASN A 316 -14.88 -8.17 3.50
C ASN A 316 -16.16 -8.14 2.63
N CYS A 317 -16.28 -8.99 1.61
CA CYS A 317 -17.44 -9.03 0.71
C CYS A 317 -18.66 -9.77 1.28
N GLY A 318 -18.53 -10.39 2.45
CA GLY A 318 -19.63 -11.08 3.13
C GLY A 318 -19.83 -12.54 2.71
N GLY A 319 -18.89 -13.13 1.96
CA GLY A 319 -18.92 -14.54 1.54
C GLY A 319 -17.54 -15.04 1.10
N GLU A 320 -17.43 -16.36 0.89
CA GLU A 320 -16.20 -17.04 0.45
C GLU A 320 -16.38 -17.76 -0.91
N ALA A 321 -17.58 -17.72 -1.47
CA ALA A 321 -17.92 -18.39 -2.72
C ALA A 321 -18.86 -17.54 -3.59
N VAL A 322 -18.86 -17.79 -4.88
CA VAL A 322 -19.72 -17.10 -5.86
C VAL A 322 -21.18 -17.14 -5.43
N GLY A 323 -21.78 -15.97 -5.30
CA GLY A 323 -23.18 -15.77 -4.89
C GLY A 323 -23.38 -15.63 -3.38
N GLU A 324 -22.33 -15.65 -2.58
CA GLU A 324 -22.38 -15.31 -1.16
C GLU A 324 -21.92 -13.84 -0.96
N GLY A 325 -22.73 -13.05 -0.26
CA GLY A 325 -22.48 -11.62 -0.14
C GLY A 325 -22.32 -10.97 -1.51
N THR A 326 -21.20 -10.27 -1.72
CA THR A 326 -20.85 -9.70 -3.03
C THR A 326 -19.76 -10.50 -3.77
N TYR A 327 -19.36 -11.68 -3.25
CA TYR A 327 -18.33 -12.51 -3.88
C TYR A 327 -18.78 -13.01 -5.27
N GLY A 328 -17.95 -12.79 -6.28
CA GLY A 328 -18.24 -13.15 -7.68
C GLY A 328 -19.05 -12.10 -8.46
N ASP A 329 -19.48 -11.01 -7.80
CA ASP A 329 -20.19 -9.89 -8.43
C ASP A 329 -19.26 -8.71 -8.79
N TRP A 330 -17.95 -8.95 -8.83
CA TRP A 330 -16.97 -7.90 -9.12
C TRP A 330 -16.34 -8.07 -10.50
N ALA A 331 -15.91 -6.96 -11.06
CA ALA A 331 -15.05 -6.89 -12.24
C ALA A 331 -14.03 -5.78 -12.08
N VAL A 332 -13.04 -5.75 -12.96
CA VAL A 332 -11.99 -4.74 -12.93
C VAL A 332 -11.77 -4.16 -14.32
N CYS A 333 -11.54 -2.84 -14.38
CA CYS A 333 -11.16 -2.13 -15.60
C CYS A 333 -10.11 -1.06 -15.31
N THR A 334 -9.47 -0.52 -16.35
CA THR A 334 -8.53 0.59 -16.21
C THR A 334 -9.23 1.80 -15.58
N PRO A 335 -8.63 2.50 -14.62
CA PRO A 335 -9.25 3.61 -13.91
C PRO A 335 -9.33 4.87 -14.78
N PRO A 336 -10.16 5.87 -14.42
CA PRO A 336 -10.23 7.15 -15.15
C PRO A 336 -8.93 7.94 -15.15
N ILE A 337 -8.11 7.77 -14.12
CA ILE A 337 -6.79 8.38 -13.91
C ILE A 337 -5.84 7.30 -13.42
N GLY A 338 -4.64 7.22 -14.01
CA GLY A 338 -3.61 6.27 -13.58
C GLY A 338 -3.06 6.61 -12.20
N PHE A 339 -2.78 5.58 -11.40
CA PHE A 339 -2.20 5.70 -10.07
C PHE A 339 -1.54 4.39 -9.64
N PHE A 340 -0.84 4.44 -8.52
CA PHE A 340 -0.44 3.24 -7.76
C PHE A 340 -0.74 3.46 -6.28
N TRP A 341 -0.79 2.38 -5.52
CA TRP A 341 -1.02 2.41 -4.08
C TRP A 341 -0.27 1.29 -3.39
N GLY A 342 0.63 1.67 -2.45
CA GLY A 342 1.45 0.73 -1.71
C GLY A 342 2.54 0.06 -2.55
N GLY A 343 3.04 -1.05 -2.06
CA GLY A 343 4.16 -1.82 -2.60
C GLY A 343 5.36 -1.81 -1.67
N THR A 344 6.14 -2.88 -1.76
CA THR A 344 7.36 -3.06 -0.97
C THR A 344 8.56 -3.14 -1.89
N TRP A 345 9.53 -2.25 -1.69
CA TRP A 345 10.82 -2.26 -2.37
C TRP A 345 11.84 -3.04 -1.55
N VAL A 346 12.63 -3.84 -2.22
CA VAL A 346 13.74 -4.60 -1.64
C VAL A 346 15.03 -3.88 -1.97
N LEU A 347 15.80 -3.50 -0.94
CA LEU A 347 17.04 -2.76 -1.07
C LEU A 347 18.18 -3.56 -0.42
N ALA A 348 19.40 -3.30 -0.86
CA ALA A 348 20.60 -3.85 -0.24
C ALA A 348 21.43 -2.75 0.41
N ASN A 349 22.11 -3.09 1.50
CA ASN A 349 23.08 -2.20 2.12
C ASN A 349 24.38 -2.18 1.31
N LYS A 350 24.82 -1.01 0.89
CA LYS A 350 26.08 -0.86 0.12
C LYS A 350 27.33 -1.36 0.85
N ASN A 351 27.26 -1.53 2.16
CA ASN A 351 28.35 -2.03 2.98
C ASN A 351 28.30 -3.56 3.17
N THR A 352 27.35 -4.27 2.52
CA THR A 352 27.32 -5.72 2.59
C THR A 352 28.60 -6.33 2.01
N THR A 353 29.11 -7.36 2.68
CA THR A 353 30.25 -8.13 2.21
C THR A 353 29.83 -9.37 1.40
N LYS A 354 28.52 -9.52 1.20
CA LYS A 354 27.87 -10.70 0.56
C LYS A 354 27.13 -10.28 -0.71
N ALA A 355 27.70 -9.33 -1.46
CA ALA A 355 27.03 -8.65 -2.58
C ALA A 355 26.42 -9.63 -3.59
N GLU A 356 27.17 -10.65 -4.03
CA GLU A 356 26.70 -11.65 -5.00
C GLU A 356 25.49 -12.43 -4.46
N ALA A 357 25.57 -12.96 -3.24
CA ALA A 357 24.48 -13.73 -2.65
C ALA A 357 23.21 -12.88 -2.36
N VAL A 358 23.39 -11.60 -2.01
CA VAL A 358 22.31 -10.63 -1.85
C VAL A 358 21.70 -10.30 -3.21
N GLY A 359 22.54 -10.15 -4.24
CA GLY A 359 22.10 -9.93 -5.63
C GLY A 359 21.25 -11.08 -6.16
N ASP A 360 21.70 -12.33 -5.96
CA ASP A 360 20.96 -13.53 -6.39
C ASP A 360 19.53 -13.58 -5.78
N ILE A 361 19.40 -13.26 -4.47
CA ILE A 361 18.10 -13.20 -3.79
C ILE A 361 17.22 -12.09 -4.39
N ILE A 362 17.77 -10.89 -4.55
CA ILE A 362 17.02 -9.73 -5.04
C ILE A 362 16.58 -9.97 -6.49
N GLU A 363 17.45 -10.48 -7.34
CA GLU A 363 17.15 -10.78 -8.74
C GLU A 363 16.03 -11.82 -8.84
N TRP A 364 16.10 -12.90 -8.07
CA TRP A 364 15.06 -13.93 -8.05
C TRP A 364 13.69 -13.38 -7.60
N ILE A 365 13.67 -12.46 -6.62
CA ILE A 365 12.44 -11.87 -6.11
C ILE A 365 11.84 -10.86 -7.09
N THR A 366 12.68 -10.03 -7.74
CA THR A 366 12.20 -8.82 -8.42
C THR A 366 12.29 -8.88 -9.94
N LEU A 367 13.19 -9.68 -10.52
CA LEU A 367 13.56 -9.63 -11.93
C LEU A 367 13.52 -10.98 -12.66
N ASP A 368 13.58 -12.11 -11.94
CA ASP A 368 13.53 -13.43 -12.57
C ASP A 368 12.12 -13.72 -13.11
N THR A 369 12.02 -13.80 -14.44
CA THR A 369 10.76 -14.06 -15.17
C THR A 369 10.55 -15.52 -15.53
N SER A 370 11.47 -16.39 -15.13
CA SER A 370 11.37 -17.84 -15.38
C SER A 370 10.25 -18.48 -14.55
N GLU A 371 9.81 -19.68 -14.93
CA GLU A 371 8.82 -20.45 -14.18
C GLU A 371 9.30 -20.83 -12.76
N ASP A 372 10.61 -20.80 -12.52
CA ASP A 372 11.23 -21.06 -11.22
C ASP A 372 11.37 -19.80 -10.36
N GLY A 373 11.28 -18.60 -10.96
CA GLY A 373 11.34 -17.30 -10.28
C GLY A 373 10.11 -16.99 -9.44
N LEU A 374 10.27 -16.07 -8.48
CA LEU A 374 9.17 -15.62 -7.64
C LEU A 374 8.03 -15.02 -8.45
N GLN A 375 8.36 -14.17 -9.43
CA GLN A 375 7.41 -13.41 -10.22
C GLN A 375 6.36 -14.34 -10.87
N TYR A 376 6.82 -15.42 -11.53
CA TYR A 376 5.91 -16.38 -12.15
C TYR A 376 5.07 -17.14 -11.12
N LYS A 377 5.69 -17.62 -10.04
CA LYS A 377 5.00 -18.40 -9.01
C LYS A 377 3.94 -17.56 -8.26
N TRP A 378 4.23 -16.29 -8.03
CA TRP A 378 3.28 -15.37 -7.38
C TRP A 378 2.10 -15.04 -8.29
N ALA A 379 2.35 -14.66 -9.55
CA ALA A 379 1.30 -14.34 -10.52
C ALA A 379 0.34 -15.53 -10.77
N ASN A 380 0.85 -16.77 -10.72
CA ASN A 380 0.07 -17.97 -10.96
C ASN A 380 -0.44 -18.67 -9.70
N GLY A 381 -0.18 -18.12 -8.51
CA GLY A 381 -0.64 -18.67 -7.23
C GLY A 381 -0.02 -20.02 -6.88
N THR A 382 1.24 -20.25 -7.28
CA THR A 382 1.93 -21.53 -7.06
C THR A 382 3.10 -21.44 -6.08
N LEU A 383 3.42 -20.25 -5.57
CA LEU A 383 4.54 -20.07 -4.64
C LEU A 383 4.44 -20.95 -3.38
N ASN A 384 3.23 -21.10 -2.84
CA ASN A 384 2.94 -21.91 -1.67
C ASN A 384 2.18 -23.21 -1.99
N GLY A 385 2.29 -23.68 -3.24
CA GLY A 385 1.59 -24.86 -3.76
C GLY A 385 0.39 -24.49 -4.65
N GLU A 386 -0.22 -25.49 -5.27
CA GLU A 386 -1.38 -25.32 -6.14
C GLU A 386 -2.55 -24.62 -5.44
N GLY A 387 -3.16 -23.64 -6.11
CA GLY A 387 -4.36 -22.94 -5.63
C GLY A 387 -4.08 -21.85 -4.58
N GLY A 388 -2.85 -21.35 -4.52
CA GLY A 388 -2.51 -20.17 -3.73
C GLY A 388 -3.08 -18.87 -4.30
N THR A 389 -2.90 -17.77 -3.57
CA THR A 389 -3.31 -16.43 -3.99
C THR A 389 -2.53 -16.01 -5.21
N LYS A 390 -3.23 -15.55 -6.24
CA LYS A 390 -2.67 -14.90 -7.42
C LYS A 390 -2.65 -13.39 -7.18
N ASP A 391 -1.56 -12.73 -7.51
CA ASP A 391 -1.47 -11.28 -7.37
C ASP A 391 -0.63 -10.66 -8.50
N SER A 392 -0.66 -9.34 -8.63
CA SER A 392 0.21 -8.62 -9.55
C SER A 392 1.66 -8.75 -9.13
N VAL A 393 2.55 -8.72 -10.11
CA VAL A 393 3.99 -8.75 -9.93
C VAL A 393 4.64 -7.58 -10.66
N ALA A 394 5.91 -7.29 -10.39
CA ALA A 394 6.61 -6.19 -11.03
C ALA A 394 6.77 -6.41 -12.56
N SER A 395 6.89 -7.66 -12.99
CA SER A 395 7.10 -8.00 -14.41
C SER A 395 5.83 -7.95 -15.25
N GLY A 396 5.78 -7.05 -16.20
CA GLY A 396 4.72 -6.97 -17.21
C GLY A 396 4.67 -8.21 -18.10
N VAL A 397 5.83 -8.76 -18.45
CA VAL A 397 5.95 -10.00 -19.25
C VAL A 397 5.33 -11.18 -18.52
N VAL A 398 5.63 -11.36 -17.24
CA VAL A 398 5.07 -12.47 -16.45
C VAL A 398 3.55 -12.33 -16.35
N MET A 399 3.03 -11.17 -15.97
CA MET A 399 1.59 -10.97 -15.89
C MET A 399 0.87 -11.20 -17.20
N SER A 400 1.42 -10.69 -18.31
CA SER A 400 0.85 -10.85 -19.66
C SER A 400 0.80 -12.32 -20.13
N ASN A 401 1.65 -13.18 -19.58
CA ASN A 401 1.72 -14.60 -19.90
C ASN A 401 1.10 -15.51 -18.81
N SER A 402 0.52 -14.94 -17.77
CA SER A 402 -0.05 -15.68 -16.63
C SER A 402 -1.58 -15.71 -16.67
N ASN A 403 -2.16 -16.72 -16.01
CA ASN A 403 -3.59 -16.81 -15.81
C ASN A 403 -3.99 -16.14 -14.49
N GLY A 404 -4.43 -14.87 -14.57
CA GLY A 404 -4.96 -14.09 -13.46
C GLY A 404 -6.47 -14.23 -13.23
N GLU A 405 -7.12 -15.31 -13.71
CA GLU A 405 -8.56 -15.54 -13.48
C GLU A 405 -8.84 -15.73 -11.98
N LEU A 406 -9.82 -14.97 -11.48
CA LEU A 406 -10.31 -15.02 -10.10
C LEU A 406 -11.82 -15.25 -10.07
N ASP A 407 -12.28 -16.22 -9.28
CA ASP A 407 -13.71 -16.45 -9.04
C ASP A 407 -14.38 -15.22 -8.43
N PHE A 408 -13.67 -14.46 -7.61
CA PHE A 408 -14.12 -13.19 -7.05
C PHE A 408 -14.51 -12.19 -8.13
N LEU A 409 -13.82 -12.18 -9.26
CA LEU A 409 -14.09 -11.32 -10.43
C LEU A 409 -15.01 -11.98 -11.45
N GLY A 410 -15.76 -13.03 -11.08
CA GLY A 410 -16.60 -13.77 -12.01
C GLY A 410 -15.82 -14.50 -13.11
N GLY A 411 -14.58 -14.87 -12.85
CA GLY A 411 -13.67 -15.55 -13.80
C GLY A 411 -12.90 -14.60 -14.72
N GLN A 412 -12.95 -13.29 -14.50
CA GLN A 412 -12.15 -12.34 -15.27
C GLN A 412 -10.65 -12.53 -14.95
N ASN A 413 -9.80 -12.47 -15.98
CA ASN A 413 -8.36 -12.34 -15.80
C ASN A 413 -8.03 -10.90 -15.37
N MET A 414 -7.58 -10.73 -14.13
CA MET A 414 -7.27 -9.41 -13.57
C MET A 414 -6.12 -8.69 -14.29
N PHE A 415 -5.20 -9.44 -14.88
CA PHE A 415 -4.02 -8.86 -15.56
C PHE A 415 -4.40 -8.07 -16.80
N ASP A 416 -5.55 -8.34 -17.44
CA ASP A 416 -6.07 -7.54 -18.56
C ASP A 416 -6.28 -6.06 -18.18
N ALA A 417 -6.53 -5.78 -16.89
CA ALA A 417 -6.66 -4.43 -16.36
C ALA A 417 -5.38 -3.92 -15.67
N PHE A 418 -4.69 -4.78 -14.89
CA PHE A 418 -3.54 -4.32 -14.11
C PHE A 418 -2.27 -4.10 -14.94
N VAL A 419 -2.03 -4.86 -16.02
CA VAL A 419 -0.90 -4.61 -16.92
C VAL A 419 -0.97 -3.19 -17.53
N PRO A 420 -2.08 -2.77 -18.16
CA PRO A 420 -2.19 -1.39 -18.63
C PRO A 420 -2.23 -0.36 -17.47
N ALA A 421 -2.83 -0.69 -16.31
CA ALA A 421 -2.86 0.21 -15.16
C ALA A 421 -1.45 0.56 -14.65
N ASN A 422 -0.54 -0.41 -14.60
CA ASN A 422 0.85 -0.18 -14.21
C ASN A 422 1.57 0.81 -15.15
N ALA A 423 1.23 0.83 -16.44
CA ALA A 423 1.80 1.76 -17.40
C ALA A 423 1.25 3.20 -17.24
N TYR A 424 0.11 3.38 -16.57
CA TYR A 424 -0.48 4.69 -16.30
C TYR A 424 0.07 5.36 -15.05
N ALA A 425 0.65 4.60 -14.11
CA ALA A 425 1.21 5.12 -12.86
C ALA A 425 2.50 5.91 -13.11
N LYS A 426 2.75 6.94 -12.28
CA LYS A 426 3.95 7.78 -12.33
C LYS A 426 4.73 7.64 -11.03
N GLY A 427 6.06 7.55 -11.12
CA GLY A 427 6.97 7.54 -9.97
C GLY A 427 7.80 8.82 -9.80
N THR A 428 7.61 9.80 -10.70
CA THR A 428 8.49 10.99 -10.77
C THR A 428 7.96 12.22 -10.04
N ASN A 429 6.72 12.18 -9.56
CA ASN A 429 6.02 13.30 -8.90
C ASN A 429 5.88 13.13 -7.37
N LEU A 430 6.79 12.41 -6.77
CA LEU A 430 6.80 12.05 -5.35
C LEU A 430 8.03 12.60 -4.64
N THR A 431 7.95 12.69 -3.30
CA THR A 431 9.04 13.10 -2.43
C THR A 431 9.04 12.28 -1.14
N GLN A 432 10.16 12.28 -0.40
CA GLN A 432 10.28 11.59 0.91
C GLN A 432 9.31 12.14 1.99
N TYR A 433 8.61 13.24 1.74
CA TYR A 433 7.70 13.91 2.67
C TYR A 433 6.23 13.60 2.41
N ASP A 434 5.91 12.87 1.33
CA ASP A 434 4.56 12.74 0.80
C ASP A 434 3.60 12.12 1.82
N GLU A 435 4.00 11.08 2.58
CA GLU A 435 3.17 10.47 3.61
C GLU A 435 2.63 11.50 4.62
N THR A 436 3.54 12.33 5.15
CA THR A 436 3.19 13.37 6.13
C THR A 436 2.35 14.49 5.49
N ILE A 437 2.75 14.97 4.31
CA ILE A 437 2.07 16.07 3.64
C ILE A 437 0.68 15.63 3.16
N ASN A 438 0.53 14.43 2.64
CA ASN A 438 -0.76 13.85 2.24
C ASN A 438 -1.73 13.77 3.42
N THR A 439 -1.25 13.35 4.60
CA THR A 439 -2.06 13.32 5.81
C THR A 439 -2.58 14.71 6.17
N TYR A 440 -1.71 15.72 6.20
CA TYR A 440 -2.12 17.10 6.47
C TYR A 440 -3.12 17.62 5.43
N TRP A 441 -2.86 17.36 4.15
CA TRP A 441 -3.74 17.79 3.08
C TRP A 441 -5.13 17.17 3.17
N ARG A 442 -5.21 15.84 3.27
CA ARG A 442 -6.48 15.11 3.37
C ARG A 442 -7.30 15.54 4.60
N ASP A 443 -6.64 15.82 5.72
CA ASP A 443 -7.31 16.34 6.92
C ASP A 443 -7.97 17.70 6.69
N GLN A 444 -7.29 18.61 6.00
CA GLN A 444 -7.85 19.90 5.69
C GLN A 444 -8.99 19.83 4.65
N VAL A 445 -8.84 18.93 3.65
CA VAL A 445 -9.90 18.68 2.68
C VAL A 445 -11.17 18.17 3.38
N ARG A 446 -11.05 17.20 4.32
CA ARG A 446 -12.19 16.69 5.09
C ARG A 446 -12.91 17.79 5.88
N GLN A 447 -12.17 18.69 6.56
CA GLN A 447 -12.75 19.80 7.30
C GLN A 447 -13.45 20.81 6.37
N TYR A 448 -12.92 21.03 5.18
CA TYR A 448 -13.57 21.85 4.17
C TYR A 448 -14.85 21.20 3.63
N THR A 449 -14.83 19.92 3.28
CA THR A 449 -15.99 19.20 2.77
C THR A 449 -17.10 19.06 3.81
N ALA A 450 -16.73 18.91 5.09
CA ALA A 450 -17.67 18.94 6.21
C ALA A 450 -18.29 20.32 6.47
N GLY A 451 -17.78 21.37 5.83
CA GLY A 451 -18.25 22.75 6.02
C GLY A 451 -17.73 23.43 7.30
N GLU A 452 -16.73 22.84 7.95
CA GLU A 452 -16.11 23.39 9.17
C GLU A 452 -15.15 24.55 8.84
N LYS A 453 -14.59 24.55 7.63
CA LYS A 453 -13.66 25.57 7.12
C LYS A 453 -14.06 26.03 5.72
N THR A 454 -13.64 27.26 5.38
CA THR A 454 -13.63 27.69 3.98
C THR A 454 -12.45 27.05 3.25
N ARG A 455 -12.49 27.04 1.91
CA ARG A 455 -11.40 26.56 1.06
C ARG A 455 -10.07 27.27 1.37
N ASP A 456 -10.12 28.61 1.49
CA ASP A 456 -8.93 29.41 1.79
C ASP A 456 -8.34 29.10 3.17
N GLN A 457 -9.21 28.85 4.16
CA GLN A 457 -8.77 28.44 5.51
C GLN A 457 -8.13 27.07 5.49
N ALA A 458 -8.70 26.10 4.79
CA ALA A 458 -8.12 24.76 4.64
C ALA A 458 -6.71 24.81 4.04
N ILE A 459 -6.52 25.59 2.95
CA ILE A 459 -5.22 25.78 2.34
C ILE A 459 -4.24 26.50 3.26
N ALA A 460 -4.68 27.54 3.96
CA ALA A 460 -3.83 28.29 4.89
C ALA A 460 -3.37 27.43 6.08
N ASP A 461 -4.29 26.64 6.66
CA ASP A 461 -3.99 25.76 7.78
C ASP A 461 -3.08 24.59 7.34
N PHE A 462 -3.28 24.07 6.14
CA PHE A 462 -2.38 23.09 5.54
C PHE A 462 -0.95 23.64 5.42
N LYS A 463 -0.79 24.81 4.82
CA LYS A 463 0.53 25.48 4.69
C LYS A 463 1.18 25.69 6.06
N GLN A 464 0.40 26.09 7.06
CA GLN A 464 0.90 26.29 8.41
C GLN A 464 1.36 24.97 9.05
N GLN A 465 0.61 23.87 8.89
CA GLN A 465 1.01 22.54 9.39
C GLN A 465 2.32 22.07 8.77
N VAL A 466 2.49 22.27 7.46
CA VAL A 466 3.74 21.93 6.77
C VAL A 466 4.90 22.76 7.31
N ALA A 467 4.72 24.09 7.43
CA ALA A 467 5.76 25.00 7.95
C ALA A 467 6.17 24.70 9.39
N ASP A 468 5.24 24.24 10.23
CA ASP A 468 5.50 23.97 11.64
C ASP A 468 6.19 22.63 11.88
N ASN A 469 6.05 21.67 10.96
CA ASN A 469 6.47 20.29 11.19
C ASN A 469 7.57 19.78 10.24
N LEU A 470 7.80 20.46 9.12
CA LEU A 470 8.78 20.03 8.12
C LEU A 470 9.79 21.14 7.82
N ASP A 471 11.04 20.76 7.58
CA ASP A 471 12.11 21.69 7.19
C ASP A 471 12.04 21.99 5.69
N VAL A 472 10.95 22.64 5.28
CA VAL A 472 10.69 23.05 3.88
C VAL A 472 10.23 24.49 3.84
N ILE A 473 10.51 25.17 2.73
CA ILE A 473 10.10 26.57 2.55
C ILE A 473 8.61 26.60 2.17
N VAL A 474 7.81 27.34 2.93
CA VAL A 474 6.38 27.59 2.65
C VAL A 474 6.16 29.06 2.35
N GLU A 475 5.65 29.38 1.14
CA GLU A 475 5.37 30.75 0.67
C GLU A 475 3.85 31.06 0.64
#